data_b9f55571f074ea21a6ec5305c090b258
#
_entry.id   b9f55571f074ea21a6ec5305c090b258
#
_cell.length_a   1.000
_cell.length_b   1.000
_cell.length_c   1.000
_cell.angle_alpha   90.00
_cell.angle_beta   90.00
_cell.angle_gamma   90.00
#
_symmetry.space_group_name_H-M   'P 1'
#
loop_
_entity.id
_entity.type
_entity.pdbx_description
1 polymer ?
#
loop_
_entity_poly.entity_id
_entity_poly.type
_entity_poly.pdbx_seq_one_letter_code
_entity_poly.pdbx_strand_id
1 'polypeptide(L)' 'MKHELWVENESEQTFCLAGPHGDDARKLLEPGAKLEWSCEASSYFEAMTKYYEYMGWGIYKSEYPEEDQKTYSELGWE' A
#
# COMPACT_ATOMS: atom_id res chain seq x y z
N MET A 1 9.93 -2.60 -1.30
CA MET A 1 8.94 -3.29 -2.17
C MET A 1 8.02 -2.28 -2.81
N LYS A 2 7.55 -2.59 -3.99
CA LYS A 2 6.61 -1.73 -4.72
C LYS A 2 5.20 -1.88 -4.18
N HIS A 3 4.51 -0.75 -4.03
CA HIS A 3 3.09 -0.70 -3.63
C HIS A 3 2.28 -0.08 -4.76
N GLU A 4 1.02 -0.49 -4.86
CA GLU A 4 0.12 -0.05 -5.92
C GLU A 4 -1.20 0.44 -5.35
N LEU A 5 -1.70 1.56 -5.88
CA LEU A 5 -3.02 2.08 -5.58
C LEU A 5 -3.94 1.81 -6.77
N TRP A 6 -4.95 0.98 -6.53
CA TRP A 6 -5.96 0.64 -7.53
C TRP A 6 -7.26 1.35 -7.20
N VAL A 7 -7.88 1.94 -8.22
CA VAL A 7 -9.16 2.66 -8.08
C VAL A 7 -10.22 1.90 -8.85
N GLU A 8 -11.29 1.51 -8.15
CA GLU A 8 -12.40 0.76 -8.72
C GLU A 8 -13.52 1.68 -9.18
N ASN A 9 -13.81 2.71 -8.36
CA ASN A 9 -14.78 3.75 -8.67
C ASN A 9 -14.46 5.00 -7.84
N GLU A 10 -15.34 6.00 -7.86
CA GLU A 10 -15.08 7.28 -7.20
C GLU A 10 -14.87 7.17 -5.69
N SER A 11 -15.40 6.14 -5.06
CA SER A 11 -15.35 6.00 -3.60
C SER A 11 -14.57 4.79 -3.11
N GLU A 12 -14.17 3.89 -4.01
CA GLU A 12 -13.49 2.65 -3.62
C GLU A 12 -12.09 2.57 -4.21
N GLN A 13 -11.12 2.34 -3.33
CA GLN A 13 -9.73 2.18 -3.74
C GLN A 13 -9.05 1.14 -2.86
N THR A 14 -8.02 0.51 -3.41
CA THR A 14 -7.24 -0.51 -2.72
C THR A 14 -5.76 -0.17 -2.83
N PHE A 15 -5.08 -0.09 -1.70
CA PHE A 15 -3.63 0.11 -1.65
C PHE A 15 -2.99 -1.19 -1.18
N CYS A 16 -2.17 -1.79 -2.02
CA CYS A 16 -1.60 -3.11 -1.75
C CYS A 16 -0.19 -3.25 -2.32
N LEU A 17 0.49 -4.29 -1.87
CA LEU A 17 1.81 -4.64 -2.43
C LEU A 17 1.65 -5.16 -3.86
N ALA A 18 2.61 -4.80 -4.71
CA ALA A 18 2.75 -5.41 -6.02
C ALA A 18 3.32 -6.82 -5.86
N GLY A 19 3.07 -7.69 -6.83
CA GLY A 19 3.58 -9.05 -6.82
C GLY A 19 2.81 -9.98 -5.88
N PRO A 20 3.40 -11.14 -5.53
CA PRO A 20 2.69 -12.20 -4.79
C PRO A 20 2.10 -11.77 -3.45
N HIS A 21 2.74 -10.87 -2.74
CA HIS A 21 2.24 -10.42 -1.43
C HIS A 21 0.94 -9.62 -1.52
N GLY A 22 0.62 -9.08 -2.68
CA GLY A 22 -0.61 -8.33 -2.91
C GLY A 22 -1.67 -9.07 -3.72
N ASP A 23 -1.38 -10.32 -4.14
CA ASP A 23 -2.28 -11.06 -5.03
C ASP A 23 -3.68 -11.24 -4.46
N ASP A 24 -3.79 -11.56 -3.17
CA ASP A 24 -5.10 -11.76 -2.55
C ASP A 24 -5.93 -10.47 -2.55
N ALA A 25 -5.29 -9.33 -2.29
CA ALA A 25 -5.98 -8.05 -2.35
C ALA A 25 -6.44 -7.73 -3.78
N ARG A 26 -5.59 -7.98 -4.78
CA ARG A 26 -5.93 -7.72 -6.18
C ARG A 26 -7.04 -8.63 -6.71
N LYS A 27 -7.17 -9.84 -6.19
CA LYS A 27 -8.26 -10.76 -6.57
C LYS A 27 -9.63 -10.22 -6.21
N LEU A 28 -9.69 -9.34 -5.23
CA LEU A 28 -10.95 -8.72 -4.78
C LEU A 28 -11.34 -7.50 -5.62
N LEU A 29 -10.46 -7.04 -6.51
CA LEU A 29 -10.74 -5.89 -7.36
C LEU A 29 -11.81 -6.23 -8.41
N GLU A 30 -12.71 -5.28 -8.63
CA GLU A 30 -13.75 -5.43 -9.64
C GLU A 30 -13.19 -5.28 -11.05
N PRO A 31 -13.83 -5.87 -12.06
CA PRO A 31 -13.46 -5.62 -13.45
C PRO A 31 -13.53 -4.11 -13.75
N GLY A 32 -12.50 -3.59 -14.36
CA GLY A 32 -12.41 -2.16 -14.64
C GLY A 32 -11.62 -1.36 -13.63
N ALA A 33 -11.13 -1.98 -12.55
CA ALA A 33 -10.22 -1.32 -11.64
C ALA A 33 -8.96 -0.87 -12.38
N LYS A 34 -8.47 0.33 -12.06
CA LYS A 34 -7.31 0.92 -12.73
C LYS A 34 -6.21 1.21 -11.74
N LEU A 35 -4.96 0.97 -12.16
CA LEU A 35 -3.80 1.39 -11.39
C LEU A 35 -3.66 2.90 -11.51
N GLU A 36 -3.81 3.61 -10.39
CA GLU A 36 -3.72 5.06 -10.38
C GLU A 36 -2.33 5.56 -9.99
N TRP A 37 -1.68 4.88 -9.04
CA TRP A 37 -0.43 5.36 -8.48
C TRP A 37 0.36 4.19 -7.89
N SER A 38 1.67 4.33 -7.85
CA SER A 38 2.55 3.34 -7.22
C SER A 38 3.70 4.02 -6.54
N CYS A 39 4.29 3.35 -5.56
CA CYS A 39 5.49 3.84 -4.88
C CYS A 39 6.36 2.69 -4.41
N GLU A 40 7.64 3.01 -4.17
CA GLU A 40 8.56 2.10 -3.51
C GLU A 40 8.67 2.48 -2.05
N ALA A 41 8.69 1.47 -1.18
CA ALA A 41 8.88 1.68 0.24
C ALA A 41 9.60 0.48 0.86
N SER A 42 10.33 0.72 1.93
CA SER A 42 11.07 -0.32 2.63
C SER A 42 10.29 -0.91 3.79
N SER A 43 9.13 -0.33 4.14
CA SER A 43 8.27 -0.80 5.21
C SER A 43 6.83 -0.40 4.95
N TYR A 44 5.90 -1.06 5.63
CA TYR A 44 4.49 -0.70 5.57
C TYR A 44 4.28 0.74 6.06
N PHE A 45 4.96 1.13 7.15
CA PHE A 45 4.87 2.48 7.68
C PHE A 45 5.30 3.53 6.63
N GLU A 46 6.42 3.30 5.96
CA GLU A 46 6.90 4.20 4.92
C GLU A 46 5.89 4.28 3.76
N ALA A 47 5.35 3.15 3.35
CA ALA A 47 4.36 3.10 2.27
C ALA A 47 3.11 3.90 2.63
N MET A 48 2.59 3.72 3.83
CA MET A 48 1.40 4.45 4.29
C MET A 48 1.67 5.94 4.44
N THR A 49 2.87 6.32 4.85
CA THR A 49 3.28 7.72 4.91
C THR A 49 3.23 8.36 3.53
N LYS A 50 3.79 7.69 2.53
CA LYS A 50 3.76 8.17 1.15
C LYS A 50 2.35 8.23 0.58
N TYR A 51 1.53 7.24 0.91
CA TYR A 51 0.14 7.18 0.48
C TYR A 51 -0.66 8.36 1.05
N TYR A 52 -0.50 8.64 2.34
CA TYR A 52 -1.16 9.77 2.97
C TYR A 52 -0.73 11.10 2.36
N GLU A 53 0.56 11.26 2.06
CA GLU A 53 1.06 12.46 1.37
C GLU A 53 0.43 12.60 -0.01
N TYR A 54 0.34 11.51 -0.76
CA TYR A 54 -0.28 11.51 -2.08
C TYR A 54 -1.74 11.92 -2.03
N MET A 55 -2.47 11.41 -1.04
CA MET A 55 -3.90 11.71 -0.87
C MET A 55 -4.17 13.06 -0.19
N GLY A 56 -3.16 13.68 0.38
CA GLY A 56 -3.34 14.93 1.11
C GLY A 56 -4.04 14.76 2.45
N TRP A 57 -3.90 13.60 3.08
CA TRP A 57 -4.57 13.27 4.35
C TRP A 57 -3.79 13.66 5.59
N GLY A 58 -2.60 14.26 5.43
CA GLY A 58 -1.77 14.64 6.55
C GLY A 58 -0.80 13.55 6.96
N ILE A 59 -0.48 13.49 8.24
CA ILE A 59 0.53 12.56 8.76
C ILE A 59 -0.10 11.23 9.11
N TYR A 60 0.45 10.14 8.57
CA TYR A 60 0.03 8.79 8.94
C TYR A 60 0.49 8.45 10.36
N LYS A 61 -0.43 7.94 11.16
CA LYS A 61 -0.15 7.45 12.51
C LYS A 61 -0.59 6.00 12.60
N SER A 62 0.32 5.12 13.00
CA SER A 62 0.03 3.71 13.16
C SER A 62 -0.42 3.41 14.58
N GLU A 63 -1.38 2.48 14.72
CA GLU A 63 -1.76 1.94 16.04
C GLU A 63 -0.72 0.96 16.56
N TYR A 64 0.11 0.42 15.67
CA TYR A 64 1.15 -0.56 16.00
C TYR A 64 2.48 -0.14 15.38
N PRO A 65 3.07 1.00 15.82
CA PRO A 65 4.26 1.53 15.16
C PRO A 65 5.47 0.59 15.19
N GLU A 66 5.61 -0.20 16.22
CA GLU A 66 6.73 -1.16 16.32
C GLU A 66 6.65 -2.23 15.23
N GLU A 67 5.45 -2.69 14.90
CA GLU A 67 5.24 -3.68 13.84
C GLU A 67 5.33 -3.05 12.45
N ASP A 68 4.67 -1.91 12.26
CA ASP A 68 4.59 -1.25 10.97
C ASP A 68 5.93 -0.69 10.50
N GLN A 69 6.82 -0.33 11.42
CA GLN A 69 8.12 0.22 11.07
C GLN A 69 9.16 -0.84 10.72
N LYS A 70 8.87 -2.10 10.94
CA LYS A 70 9.77 -3.17 10.51
C LYS A 70 9.89 -3.17 8.99
N THR A 71 11.12 -3.20 8.51
CA THR A 71 11.35 -3.22 7.08
C THR A 71 10.99 -4.58 6.49
N TYR A 72 10.68 -4.61 5.21
CA TYR A 72 10.41 -5.86 4.52
C TYR A 72 11.64 -6.77 4.51
N SER A 73 12.83 -6.18 4.52
CA SER A 73 14.08 -6.94 4.68
C SER A 73 14.14 -7.64 6.04
N GLU A 74 13.77 -6.94 7.11
CA GLU A 74 13.72 -7.53 8.45
C GLU A 74 12.68 -8.65 8.56
N LEU A 75 11.58 -8.52 7.81
CA LEU A 75 10.53 -9.53 7.76
C LEU A 75 10.87 -10.71 6.86
N GLY A 76 11.97 -10.63 6.13
CA GLY A 76 12.38 -11.69 5.22
C GLY A 76 11.63 -11.68 3.89
N TRP A 77 11.00 -10.56 3.53
CA TRP A 77 10.25 -10.44 2.27
C TRP A 77 11.08 -9.86 1.13
N GLU A 78 12.25 -9.34 1.45
CA GLU A 78 13.23 -8.82 0.49
C GLU A 78 14.60 -9.46 0.68
#